data_dd0b4a2be961b38c47e62db5d40bfff8
#
_entry.id   dd0b4a2be961b38c47e62db5d40bfff8
#
_cell.length_a   1.000
_cell.length_b   1.000
_cell.length_c   1.000
_cell.angle_alpha   90.00
_cell.angle_beta   90.00
_cell.angle_gamma   90.00
#
_symmetry.space_group_name_H-M   'P 1'
#
loop_
_entity.id
_entity.type
_entity.pdbx_description
1 polymer ?
#
loop_
_entity_poly.entity_id
_entity_poly.type
_entity_poly.pdbx_seq_one_letter_code
_entity_poly.pdbx_strand_id
1 'polypeptide(L)'
;MAFLSREQLINELQTSFPSLMEEYGLEDIGIFEEEGQKDQYYLGYTVRKDGKAYMIHLPYKKDHDGGLEASSHQWTIESDDPDAEDTSGFDSMEAALRGI
;
A
#
# COMPACT_ATOMS: atom_id res chain seq x y z
N MET A 1 6.81 -19.66 -7.71
CA MET A 1 6.90 -18.56 -6.76
C MET A 1 5.83 -18.71 -5.69
N ALA A 2 6.23 -18.63 -4.48
CA ALA A 2 5.31 -18.93 -3.38
C ALA A 2 4.50 -17.69 -2.99
N PHE A 3 3.29 -17.98 -2.53
CA PHE A 3 2.48 -16.96 -1.87
C PHE A 3 3.05 -16.70 -0.49
N LEU A 4 3.03 -15.44 -0.07
CA LEU A 4 3.45 -15.04 1.26
C LEU A 4 2.21 -14.93 2.16
N SER A 5 2.38 -15.17 3.45
CA SER A 5 1.26 -14.98 4.37
C SER A 5 0.99 -13.49 4.56
N ARG A 6 -0.26 -13.18 4.87
CA ARG A 6 -0.65 -11.81 5.19
C ARG A 6 0.20 -11.23 6.32
N GLU A 7 0.46 -12.03 7.34
CA GLU A 7 1.24 -11.58 8.50
C GLU A 7 2.68 -11.26 8.12
N GLN A 8 3.29 -12.06 7.26
CA GLN A 8 4.65 -11.80 6.79
C GLN A 8 4.72 -10.49 6.02
N LEU A 9 3.76 -10.25 5.14
CA LEU A 9 3.72 -9.03 4.35
C LEU A 9 3.52 -7.80 5.24
N ILE A 10 2.61 -7.88 6.21
CA ILE A 10 2.37 -6.77 7.13
C ILE A 10 3.61 -6.48 7.97
N ASN A 11 4.30 -7.50 8.45
CA ASN A 11 5.53 -7.31 9.21
C ASN A 11 6.60 -6.61 8.38
N GLU A 12 6.74 -6.98 7.11
CA GLU A 12 7.70 -6.34 6.22
C GLU A 12 7.36 -4.87 6.01
N LEU A 13 6.08 -4.56 5.81
CA LEU A 13 5.64 -3.18 5.64
C LEU A 13 5.91 -2.36 6.90
N GLN A 14 5.60 -2.91 8.07
CA GLN A 14 5.80 -2.21 9.34
C GLN A 14 7.27 -1.93 9.64
N THR A 15 8.16 -2.80 9.19
CA THR A 15 9.60 -2.62 9.37
C THR A 15 10.09 -1.33 8.70
N SER A 16 9.43 -0.91 7.62
CA SER A 16 9.81 0.28 6.89
C SER A 16 9.24 1.58 7.46
N PHE A 17 8.31 1.51 8.42
CA PHE A 17 7.62 2.70 8.91
C PHE A 17 8.55 3.83 9.38
N PRO A 18 9.52 3.57 10.28
CA PRO A 18 10.34 4.68 10.77
C PRO A 18 11.13 5.35 9.66
N SER A 19 11.69 4.57 8.74
CA SER A 19 12.48 5.12 7.64
C SER A 19 11.62 5.93 6.68
N LEU A 20 10.43 5.43 6.37
CA LEU A 20 9.51 6.14 5.46
C LEU A 20 9.01 7.43 6.08
N MET A 21 8.68 7.42 7.36
CA MET A 21 8.23 8.63 8.04
C MET A 21 9.31 9.72 8.02
N GLU A 22 10.54 9.32 8.32
CA GLU A 22 11.65 10.26 8.37
C GLU A 22 12.03 10.77 6.98
N GLU A 23 12.15 9.86 6.03
CA GLU A 23 12.63 10.19 4.68
C GLU A 23 11.66 11.09 3.91
N TYR A 24 10.36 10.84 4.06
CA TYR A 24 9.34 11.56 3.29
C TYR A 24 8.55 12.57 4.10
N GLY A 25 8.92 12.75 5.36
CA GLY A 25 8.26 13.75 6.21
C GLY A 25 6.80 13.45 6.47
N LEU A 26 6.46 12.18 6.70
CA LEU A 26 5.08 11.78 6.94
C LEU A 26 4.68 12.09 8.38
N GLU A 27 3.47 12.57 8.56
CA GLU A 27 2.92 12.86 9.88
C GLU A 27 2.41 11.59 10.57
N ASP A 28 1.97 10.61 9.78
CA ASP A 28 1.46 9.35 10.29
C ASP A 28 1.59 8.29 9.21
N ILE A 29 1.66 7.02 9.63
CA ILE A 29 1.73 5.89 8.72
C ILE A 29 1.11 4.66 9.39
N GLY A 30 0.36 3.89 8.61
CA GLY A 30 -0.28 2.67 9.07
C GLY A 30 -0.40 1.66 7.94
N ILE A 31 -1.03 0.54 8.24
CA ILE A 31 -1.29 -0.50 7.24
C ILE A 31 -2.66 -0.25 6.60
N PHE A 32 -2.69 -0.33 5.28
CA PHE A 32 -3.92 -0.35 4.51
C PHE A 32 -4.16 -1.77 4.02
N GLU A 33 -5.34 -2.30 4.24
CA GLU A 33 -5.73 -3.57 3.64
C GLU A 33 -7.22 -3.56 3.35
N GLU A 34 -7.60 -4.16 2.22
CA GLU A 34 -8.99 -4.23 1.81
C GLU A 34 -9.20 -5.47 0.95
N GLU A 35 -10.26 -6.20 1.22
CA GLU A 35 -10.64 -7.32 0.37
C GLU A 35 -11.42 -6.80 -0.83
N GLY A 36 -11.02 -7.23 -2.01
CA GLY A 36 -11.75 -6.96 -3.23
C GLY A 36 -12.72 -8.08 -3.54
N GLN A 37 -13.15 -8.14 -4.79
CA GLN A 37 -14.04 -9.19 -5.25
C GLN A 37 -13.25 -10.45 -5.54
N LYS A 38 -13.88 -11.61 -5.32
CA LYS A 38 -13.28 -12.93 -5.57
C LYS A 38 -12.00 -13.11 -4.75
N ASP A 39 -10.90 -13.38 -5.39
CA ASP A 39 -9.61 -13.59 -4.76
C ASP A 39 -8.72 -12.35 -4.76
N GLN A 40 -9.29 -11.19 -5.08
CA GLN A 40 -8.54 -9.93 -5.08
C GLN A 40 -8.36 -9.40 -3.67
N TYR A 41 -7.19 -8.82 -3.42
CA TYR A 41 -6.86 -8.25 -2.13
C TYR A 41 -5.92 -7.08 -2.32
N TYR A 42 -6.10 -6.03 -1.53
CA TYR A 42 -5.25 -4.83 -1.63
C TYR A 42 -4.53 -4.62 -0.32
N LEU A 43 -3.24 -4.36 -0.40
CA LEU A 43 -2.40 -4.21 0.79
C LEU A 43 -1.36 -3.12 0.54
N GLY A 44 -1.12 -2.30 1.54
CA GLY A 44 -0.16 -1.23 1.45
C GLY A 44 -0.15 -0.35 2.68
N TYR A 45 -0.09 0.95 2.46
CA TYR A 45 0.06 1.92 3.54
C TYR A 45 -1.03 2.97 3.54
N THR A 46 -1.42 3.40 4.75
CA THR A 46 -2.11 4.69 4.90
C THR A 46 -1.05 5.67 5.39
N VAL A 47 -1.00 6.84 4.79
CA VAL A 47 -0.04 7.88 5.20
C VAL A 47 -0.73 9.22 5.30
N ARG A 48 -0.19 10.09 6.16
CA ARG A 48 -0.65 11.46 6.26
C ARG A 48 0.53 12.38 6.02
N LYS A 49 0.33 13.36 5.15
CA LYS A 49 1.34 14.35 4.80
C LYS A 49 0.68 15.69 4.53
N ASP A 50 1.17 16.75 5.17
CA ASP A 50 0.65 18.11 5.03
C ASP A 50 -0.86 18.19 5.27
N GLY A 51 -1.34 17.42 6.25
CA GLY A 51 -2.75 17.41 6.62
C GLY A 51 -3.65 16.61 5.71
N LYS A 52 -3.09 15.92 4.72
CA LYS A 52 -3.85 15.09 3.78
C LYS A 52 -3.54 13.62 4.01
N ALA A 53 -4.57 12.78 3.89
CA ALA A 53 -4.42 11.34 4.03
C ALA A 53 -4.44 10.66 2.67
N TYR A 54 -3.61 9.66 2.52
CA TYR A 54 -3.48 8.89 1.29
C TYR A 54 -3.44 7.40 1.61
N MET A 55 -3.98 6.59 0.70
CA MET A 55 -3.83 5.14 0.73
C MET A 55 -2.98 4.75 -0.46
N ILE A 56 -1.86 4.07 -0.20
CA ILE A 56 -0.92 3.67 -1.25
C ILE A 56 -0.82 2.16 -1.20
N HIS A 57 -1.30 1.48 -2.25
CA HIS A 57 -1.46 0.03 -2.19
C HIS A 57 -1.13 -0.67 -3.49
N LEU A 58 -0.93 -2.00 -3.37
CA LEU A 58 -0.74 -2.93 -4.48
C LEU A 58 -1.89 -3.93 -4.50
N PRO A 59 -2.28 -4.40 -5.70
CA PRO A 59 -3.21 -5.50 -5.80
C PRO A 59 -2.50 -6.84 -5.59
N TYR A 60 -3.18 -7.74 -4.89
CA TYR A 60 -2.71 -9.09 -4.63
C TYR A 60 -3.77 -10.10 -5.01
N LYS A 61 -3.33 -11.31 -5.28
CA LYS A 61 -4.20 -12.45 -5.46
C LYS A 61 -4.08 -13.34 -4.23
N LYS A 62 -5.22 -13.78 -3.70
CA LYS A 62 -5.29 -14.59 -2.50
C LYS A 62 -5.56 -16.05 -2.89
N ASP A 63 -4.79 -17.00 -2.34
CA ASP A 63 -5.06 -18.41 -2.55
C ASP A 63 -6.02 -18.95 -1.48
N HIS A 64 -6.36 -20.25 -1.54
CA HIS A 64 -7.32 -20.81 -0.60
C HIS A 64 -6.79 -20.90 0.83
N ASP A 65 -5.50 -20.82 1.02
CA ASP A 65 -4.88 -20.87 2.34
C ASP A 65 -4.67 -19.49 2.93
N GLY A 66 -5.10 -18.45 2.20
CA GLY A 66 -4.93 -17.08 2.63
C GLY A 66 -3.58 -16.47 2.29
N GLY A 67 -2.74 -17.17 1.53
CA GLY A 67 -1.49 -16.60 1.04
C GLY A 67 -1.73 -15.54 -0.02
N LEU A 68 -0.80 -14.60 -0.13
CA LEU A 68 -0.92 -13.47 -1.04
C LEU A 68 0.25 -13.41 -2.01
N GLU A 69 -0.05 -13.09 -3.26
CA GLU A 69 0.94 -12.89 -4.30
C GLU A 69 0.58 -11.61 -5.05
N ALA A 70 1.54 -10.73 -5.27
CA ALA A 70 1.28 -9.49 -5.98
C ALA A 70 0.80 -9.77 -7.40
N SER A 71 -0.37 -9.24 -7.77
CA SER A 71 -0.92 -9.35 -9.11
C SER A 71 -0.27 -8.35 -10.06
N SER A 72 0.29 -7.29 -9.51
CA SER A 72 0.94 -6.24 -10.26
C SER A 72 2.01 -5.64 -9.37
N HIS A 73 3.04 -5.07 -9.96
CA HIS A 73 4.08 -4.36 -9.21
C HIS A 73 3.91 -2.85 -9.30
N GLN A 74 2.76 -2.39 -9.76
CA GLN A 74 2.45 -0.98 -9.86
C GLN A 74 1.57 -0.53 -8.70
N TRP A 75 2.02 0.49 -8.00
CA TRP A 75 1.32 1.03 -6.84
C TRP A 75 0.28 2.06 -7.27
N THR A 76 -0.79 2.14 -6.49
CA THR A 76 -1.86 3.11 -6.70
C THR A 76 -1.96 3.99 -5.47
N ILE A 77 -2.15 5.30 -5.70
CA ILE A 77 -2.38 6.27 -4.64
C ILE A 77 -3.84 6.70 -4.69
N GLU A 78 -4.54 6.56 -3.57
CA GLU A 78 -5.88 7.10 -3.38
C GLU A 78 -5.80 8.22 -2.35
N SER A 79 -6.52 9.30 -2.57
CA SER A 79 -6.59 10.42 -1.63
C SER A 79 -7.93 10.40 -0.90
N ASP A 80 -7.98 10.98 0.29
CA ASP A 80 -9.24 11.19 1.00
C ASP A 80 -10.02 12.38 0.45
N ASP A 81 -9.42 13.16 -0.45
CA ASP A 81 -10.07 14.29 -1.10
C ASP A 81 -11.03 13.75 -2.17
N PRO A 82 -12.35 14.02 -2.06
CA PRO A 82 -13.31 13.50 -3.04
C PRO A 82 -13.14 14.06 -4.45
N ASP A 83 -12.43 15.19 -4.59
CA ASP A 83 -12.17 15.78 -5.89
C ASP A 83 -10.88 15.30 -6.53
N ALA A 84 -10.06 14.54 -5.80
CA ALA A 84 -8.81 14.02 -6.32
C ALA A 84 -9.05 12.68 -7.01
N GLU A 85 -8.35 12.46 -8.13
CA GLU A 85 -8.39 11.19 -8.84
C GLU A 85 -7.30 10.27 -8.32
N ASP A 86 -7.58 8.97 -8.36
CA ASP A 86 -6.57 7.97 -8.04
C ASP A 86 -5.47 8.00 -9.08
N THR A 87 -4.23 7.83 -8.63
CA THR A 87 -3.07 7.80 -9.52
C THR A 87 -2.38 6.44 -9.39
N SER A 88 -2.08 5.81 -10.51
CA SER A 88 -1.46 4.49 -10.52
C SER A 88 -0.24 4.48 -11.45
N GLY A 89 0.43 3.31 -11.49
CA GLY A 89 1.56 3.14 -12.37
C GLY A 89 2.92 3.43 -11.74
N PHE A 90 2.97 3.54 -10.42
CA PHE A 90 4.24 3.75 -9.73
C PHE A 90 4.94 2.40 -9.53
N ASP A 91 6.21 2.33 -9.92
CA ASP A 91 6.97 1.08 -9.88
C ASP A 91 7.43 0.68 -8.47
N SER A 92 7.37 1.61 -7.53
CA SER A 92 7.80 1.35 -6.15
C SER A 92 7.04 2.24 -5.18
N MET A 93 7.06 1.84 -3.91
CA MET A 93 6.48 2.65 -2.83
C MET A 93 7.16 4.01 -2.75
N GLU A 94 8.47 4.06 -2.94
CA GLU A 94 9.24 5.30 -2.91
C GLU A 94 8.82 6.24 -4.03
N ALA A 95 8.59 5.70 -5.23
CA ALA A 95 8.11 6.51 -6.35
C ALA A 95 6.73 7.08 -6.06
N ALA A 96 5.85 6.28 -5.45
CA ALA A 96 4.52 6.74 -5.06
C ALA A 96 4.60 7.85 -4.02
N LEU A 97 5.44 7.68 -3.00
CA LEU A 97 5.60 8.68 -1.94
C LEU A 97 6.16 10.00 -2.46
N ARG A 98 7.01 9.95 -3.48
CA ARG A 98 7.52 11.18 -4.10
C ARG A 98 6.44 11.92 -4.89
N GLY A 99 5.34 11.26 -5.20
CA GLY A 99 4.24 11.83 -5.94
C GLY A 99 3.19 12.55 -5.08
N ILE A 100 3.33 12.49 -3.78
CA ILE A 100 2.34 13.11 -2.90
C ILE A 100 2.87 14.39 -2.24
#